data_ff5eae56aedc85dcaa6f26fa3f0984c5
#
_entry.id   ff5eae56aedc85dcaa6f26fa3f0984c5
#
_cell.length_a   1.000
_cell.length_b   1.000
_cell.length_c   1.000
_cell.angle_alpha   90.00
_cell.angle_beta   90.00
_cell.angle_gamma   90.00
#
_symmetry.space_group_name_H-M   'P 1'
#
loop_
_entity.id
_entity.type
_entity.pdbx_description
1 polymer ?
#
loop_
_entity_poly.entity_id
_entity_poly.type
_entity_poly.pdbx_seq_one_letter_code
_entity_poly.pdbx_strand_id
1 'polypeptide(L)'
;MLTREIIRRVREIQLRTGRQVADVLAGEYVSVFKGTGVEFDEVRPYVPGDDVRSIDWNVTARMGEPFIKRYVEERQLTIMIMADVSASQDFGSAGRSKREAAAELCALLAFSAIKNDDKVGLTLFHSEIEQYIPPRKGQKHALRVIREVLAHGLSDSEEATPKLSRWRRFLNKPAGGLPFLGELGFRFSRPLRPARESTRIATALEFLMSVRSRKSVCFLISDFLDEGYEKALVAANRKHDVIAVLISDPREFKFPSIGLVELRDAETGKVRVIDTASAGFRRDFERQSLERVESLERRLRKSGIDFIHVDASGSVVDPLVQFFRMRERRKKR
;
A
#
# COMPACT_ATOMS: atom_id res chain seq x y z
N MET A 1 23.29 -11.30 3.64
CA MET A 1 22.37 -11.60 4.77
C MET A 1 20.93 -11.15 4.46
N LEU A 2 20.74 -10.04 3.81
CA LEU A 2 19.43 -9.47 3.41
C LEU A 2 18.46 -10.49 2.77
N THR A 3 18.94 -11.29 1.84
CA THR A 3 18.08 -12.21 1.06
C THR A 3 17.43 -13.30 1.93
N ARG A 4 18.10 -13.79 2.96
CA ARG A 4 17.55 -14.84 3.84
C ARG A 4 16.46 -14.31 4.77
N GLU A 5 16.61 -13.09 5.27
CA GLU A 5 15.61 -12.46 6.12
C GLU A 5 14.35 -12.08 5.34
N ILE A 6 14.52 -11.53 4.13
CA ILE A 6 13.39 -11.27 3.20
C ILE A 6 12.64 -12.57 2.90
N ILE A 7 13.36 -13.65 2.56
CA ILE A 7 12.73 -14.95 2.29
C ILE A 7 11.98 -15.48 3.52
N ARG A 8 12.54 -15.32 4.72
CA ARG A 8 11.86 -15.71 5.96
C ARG A 8 10.58 -14.90 6.16
N ARG A 9 10.62 -13.57 6.03
CA ARG A 9 9.45 -12.69 6.17
C ARG A 9 8.40 -12.96 5.10
N VAL A 10 8.81 -13.17 3.85
CA VAL A 10 7.87 -13.57 2.77
C VAL A 10 7.16 -14.87 3.12
N ARG A 11 7.88 -15.88 3.61
CA ARG A 11 7.28 -17.15 4.05
C ARG A 11 6.34 -16.98 5.25
N GLU A 12 6.73 -16.20 6.22
CA GLU A 12 5.92 -15.90 7.41
C GLU A 12 4.62 -15.19 7.02
N ILE A 13 4.73 -14.16 6.17
CA ILE A 13 3.56 -13.47 5.60
C ILE A 13 2.73 -14.44 4.77
N GLN A 14 3.33 -15.27 3.93
CA GLN A 14 2.62 -16.25 3.11
C GLN A 14 1.87 -17.27 3.96
N LEU A 15 2.46 -17.79 5.04
CA LEU A 15 1.81 -18.73 5.94
C LEU A 15 0.65 -18.08 6.71
N ARG A 16 0.84 -16.85 7.18
CA ARG A 16 -0.15 -16.07 7.92
C ARG A 16 -1.30 -15.64 7.01
N THR A 17 -0.96 -15.03 5.90
CA THR A 17 -1.89 -14.51 4.90
C THR A 17 -2.59 -15.63 4.14
N GLY A 18 -1.90 -16.71 3.79
CA GLY A 18 -2.46 -17.83 3.04
C GLY A 18 -3.66 -18.48 3.72
N ARG A 19 -3.66 -18.59 5.04
CA ARG A 19 -4.82 -19.08 5.81
C ARG A 19 -5.95 -18.05 5.81
N GLN A 20 -5.64 -16.78 6.04
CA GLN A 20 -6.63 -15.69 6.11
C GLN A 20 -7.27 -15.39 4.76
N VAL A 21 -6.50 -15.45 3.67
CA VAL A 21 -7.02 -15.29 2.29
C VAL A 21 -7.85 -16.50 1.89
N ALA A 22 -7.48 -17.71 2.36
CA ALA A 22 -8.23 -18.91 2.03
C ALA A 22 -9.67 -18.86 2.57
N ASP A 23 -9.86 -18.35 3.78
CA ASP A 23 -11.12 -18.49 4.50
C ASP A 23 -12.05 -17.27 4.35
N VAL A 24 -11.52 -16.05 4.18
CA VAL A 24 -12.32 -14.83 4.31
C VAL A 24 -12.31 -13.96 3.04
N LEU A 25 -11.15 -13.80 2.37
CA LEU A 25 -11.04 -12.85 1.26
C LEU A 25 -11.46 -13.43 -0.10
N ALA A 26 -11.42 -14.74 -0.30
CA ALA A 26 -11.63 -15.32 -1.62
C ALA A 26 -13.07 -15.19 -2.15
N GLY A 27 -14.05 -15.30 -1.27
CA GLY A 27 -15.46 -15.16 -1.66
C GLY A 27 -15.90 -13.71 -1.81
N GLU A 28 -15.50 -12.88 -0.85
CA GLU A 28 -15.92 -11.47 -0.78
C GLU A 28 -15.21 -10.59 -1.82
N TYR A 29 -13.96 -10.91 -2.17
CA TYR A 29 -13.19 -10.18 -3.19
C TYR A 29 -13.81 -10.32 -4.60
N VAL A 30 -14.17 -11.56 -5.01
CA VAL A 30 -14.73 -11.83 -6.35
C VAL A 30 -16.08 -11.16 -6.55
N SER A 31 -16.92 -11.08 -5.51
CA SER A 31 -18.24 -10.44 -5.60
C SER A 31 -18.14 -8.91 -5.74
N VAL A 32 -17.07 -8.34 -5.21
CA VAL A 32 -16.87 -6.86 -5.15
C VAL A 32 -16.31 -6.30 -6.44
N PHE A 33 -15.36 -6.97 -7.06
CA PHE A 33 -14.68 -6.51 -8.25
C PHE A 33 -15.09 -7.34 -9.47
N LYS A 34 -16.35 -7.24 -9.90
CA LYS A 34 -16.72 -7.80 -11.21
C LYS A 34 -16.10 -6.98 -12.32
N GLY A 35 -15.41 -7.65 -13.25
CA GLY A 35 -14.95 -7.05 -14.48
C GLY A 35 -16.14 -6.45 -15.25
N THR A 36 -15.94 -5.27 -15.82
CA THR A 36 -16.94 -4.61 -16.69
C THR A 36 -16.59 -4.80 -18.16
N GLY A 37 -15.58 -5.59 -18.46
CA GLY A 37 -15.14 -5.93 -19.81
C GLY A 37 -15.90 -7.14 -20.35
N VAL A 38 -16.18 -7.09 -21.65
CA VAL A 38 -16.71 -8.22 -22.39
C VAL A 38 -15.55 -8.74 -23.25
N GLU A 39 -15.08 -9.97 -23.01
CA GLU A 39 -14.03 -10.60 -23.79
C GLU A 39 -14.66 -11.51 -24.82
N PHE A 40 -14.13 -11.47 -26.05
CA PHE A 40 -14.54 -12.41 -27.08
C PHE A 40 -14.14 -13.83 -26.65
N ASP A 41 -15.12 -14.73 -26.59
CA ASP A 41 -14.92 -16.13 -26.19
C ASP A 41 -14.77 -17.03 -27.41
N GLU A 42 -15.84 -17.13 -28.20
CA GLU A 42 -15.88 -18.01 -29.35
C GLU A 42 -16.86 -17.53 -30.43
N VAL A 43 -16.75 -18.10 -31.60
CA VAL A 43 -17.75 -18.00 -32.64
C VAL A 43 -18.46 -19.36 -32.74
N ARG A 44 -19.78 -19.35 -32.59
CA ARG A 44 -20.57 -20.57 -32.77
C ARG A 44 -21.69 -20.36 -33.80
N PRO A 45 -22.23 -21.45 -34.36
CA PRO A 45 -23.40 -21.34 -35.23
C PRO A 45 -24.57 -20.66 -34.54
N TYR A 46 -25.32 -19.86 -35.30
CA TYR A 46 -26.54 -19.23 -34.81
C TYR A 46 -27.62 -20.28 -34.51
N VAL A 47 -28.27 -20.14 -33.39
CA VAL A 47 -29.44 -20.97 -33.01
C VAL A 47 -30.63 -20.03 -32.91
N PRO A 48 -31.84 -20.45 -33.42
CA PRO A 48 -33.06 -19.65 -33.29
C PRO A 48 -33.32 -19.25 -31.82
N GLY A 49 -33.40 -17.92 -31.58
CA GLY A 49 -33.50 -17.32 -30.24
C GLY A 49 -32.27 -16.53 -29.80
N ASP A 50 -31.16 -16.62 -30.51
CA ASP A 50 -30.00 -15.78 -30.27
C ASP A 50 -30.23 -14.34 -30.77
N ASP A 51 -29.53 -13.36 -30.14
CA ASP A 51 -29.61 -11.97 -30.57
C ASP A 51 -28.93 -11.77 -31.95
N VAL A 52 -29.74 -11.39 -32.94
CA VAL A 52 -29.29 -11.14 -34.33
C VAL A 52 -28.18 -10.09 -34.41
N ARG A 53 -28.08 -9.19 -33.42
CA ARG A 53 -27.05 -8.15 -33.35
C ARG A 53 -25.65 -8.72 -33.06
N SER A 54 -25.57 -9.93 -32.52
CA SER A 54 -24.31 -10.62 -32.23
C SER A 54 -23.78 -11.42 -33.44
N ILE A 55 -24.46 -11.41 -34.60
CA ILE A 55 -23.98 -12.11 -35.80
C ILE A 55 -22.64 -11.50 -36.27
N ASP A 56 -21.66 -12.40 -36.47
CA ASP A 56 -20.42 -12.03 -37.15
C ASP A 56 -20.55 -12.21 -38.67
N TRP A 57 -20.88 -11.11 -39.35
CA TRP A 57 -21.07 -11.12 -40.81
C TRP A 57 -19.82 -11.51 -41.58
N ASN A 58 -18.61 -11.32 -41.02
CA ASN A 58 -17.35 -11.71 -41.70
C ASN A 58 -17.16 -13.23 -41.67
N VAL A 59 -17.47 -13.88 -40.55
CA VAL A 59 -17.39 -15.34 -40.44
C VAL A 59 -18.53 -15.97 -41.22
N THR A 60 -19.73 -15.44 -41.05
CA THR A 60 -20.95 -15.89 -41.78
C THR A 60 -20.70 -15.90 -43.31
N ALA A 61 -20.11 -14.83 -43.84
CA ALA A 61 -19.80 -14.75 -45.28
C ALA A 61 -18.78 -15.78 -45.77
N ARG A 62 -17.91 -16.26 -44.88
CA ARG A 62 -16.91 -17.29 -45.21
C ARG A 62 -17.42 -18.70 -45.06
N MET A 63 -18.28 -18.92 -44.09
CA MET A 63 -18.78 -20.27 -43.76
C MET A 63 -20.09 -20.62 -44.44
N GLY A 64 -20.81 -19.63 -45.00
CA GLY A 64 -22.11 -19.81 -45.69
C GLY A 64 -23.32 -20.00 -44.76
N GLU A 65 -23.11 -20.06 -43.45
CA GLU A 65 -24.14 -20.17 -42.44
C GLU A 65 -23.96 -19.07 -41.40
N PRO A 66 -25.04 -18.62 -40.72
CA PRO A 66 -24.94 -17.54 -39.74
C PRO A 66 -24.19 -17.99 -38.48
N PHE A 67 -23.17 -17.23 -38.10
CA PHE A 67 -22.38 -17.40 -36.88
C PHE A 67 -22.54 -16.19 -35.98
N ILE A 68 -22.59 -16.43 -34.66
CA ILE A 68 -22.64 -15.40 -33.63
C ILE A 68 -21.33 -15.33 -32.85
N LYS A 69 -20.98 -14.10 -32.46
CA LYS A 69 -19.91 -13.85 -31.48
C LYS A 69 -20.46 -14.06 -30.08
N ARG A 70 -19.91 -15.03 -29.37
CA ARG A 70 -20.15 -15.17 -27.97
C ARG A 70 -19.14 -14.35 -27.20
N TYR A 71 -19.64 -13.58 -26.29
CA TYR A 71 -18.82 -12.80 -25.38
C TYR A 71 -19.01 -13.32 -23.97
N VAL A 72 -17.91 -13.47 -23.23
CA VAL A 72 -17.92 -13.79 -21.82
C VAL A 72 -17.49 -12.55 -21.04
N GLU A 73 -18.15 -12.29 -19.93
CA GLU A 73 -17.75 -11.21 -19.05
C GLU A 73 -16.30 -11.40 -18.63
N GLU A 74 -15.44 -10.41 -18.90
CA GLU A 74 -14.01 -10.47 -18.51
C GLU A 74 -13.93 -10.57 -16.99
N ARG A 75 -13.68 -11.77 -16.50
CA ARG A 75 -13.57 -12.03 -15.07
C ARG A 75 -12.22 -11.63 -14.50
N GLN A 76 -11.24 -11.34 -15.36
CA GLN A 76 -9.86 -11.04 -14.94
C GLN A 76 -9.70 -9.57 -14.59
N LEU A 77 -9.43 -9.31 -13.34
CA LEU A 77 -9.10 -7.98 -12.87
C LEU A 77 -7.60 -7.69 -13.02
N THR A 78 -7.29 -6.43 -13.11
CA THR A 78 -5.93 -5.94 -12.95
C THR A 78 -5.87 -5.11 -11.68
N ILE A 79 -5.07 -5.55 -10.71
CA ILE A 79 -4.80 -4.83 -9.48
C ILE A 79 -3.48 -4.10 -9.62
N MET A 80 -3.51 -2.80 -9.40
CA MET A 80 -2.32 -1.97 -9.27
C MET A 80 -2.16 -1.56 -7.81
N ILE A 81 -1.06 -1.98 -7.20
CA ILE A 81 -0.68 -1.56 -5.85
C ILE A 81 0.28 -0.38 -6.01
N MET A 82 -0.07 0.75 -5.45
CA MET A 82 0.76 1.95 -5.41
C MET A 82 1.12 2.21 -3.95
N ALA A 83 2.36 1.95 -3.58
CA ALA A 83 2.82 2.06 -2.21
C ALA A 83 3.83 3.19 -2.06
N ASP A 84 3.53 4.08 -1.14
CA ASP A 84 4.40 5.14 -0.69
C ASP A 84 5.57 4.54 0.11
N VAL A 85 6.79 4.90 -0.28
CA VAL A 85 8.03 4.47 0.37
C VAL A 85 8.83 5.64 0.93
N SER A 86 8.19 6.79 1.16
CA SER A 86 8.78 7.96 1.81
C SER A 86 9.30 7.65 3.23
N ALA A 87 10.11 8.53 3.77
CA ALA A 87 10.73 8.34 5.08
C ALA A 87 9.70 8.28 6.22
N SER A 88 8.53 8.90 6.06
CA SER A 88 7.44 8.86 7.04
C SER A 88 6.90 7.44 7.27
N GLN A 89 7.04 6.55 6.27
CA GLN A 89 6.61 5.15 6.37
C GLN A 89 7.51 4.28 7.26
N ASP A 90 8.73 4.73 7.57
CA ASP A 90 9.64 4.03 8.49
C ASP A 90 9.22 4.16 9.96
N PHE A 91 8.29 5.07 10.25
CA PHE A 91 7.80 5.27 11.61
C PHE A 91 6.98 4.08 12.10
N GLY A 92 7.23 3.67 13.35
CA GLY A 92 6.50 2.61 14.01
C GLY A 92 6.76 2.63 15.51
N SER A 93 5.70 2.66 16.31
CA SER A 93 5.76 2.77 17.77
C SER A 93 5.40 1.48 18.51
N ALA A 94 4.80 0.51 17.81
CA ALA A 94 4.21 -0.69 18.42
C ALA A 94 4.84 -2.01 17.90
N GLY A 95 6.17 -2.03 17.72
CA GLY A 95 6.89 -3.23 17.27
C GLY A 95 6.83 -3.50 15.77
N ARG A 96 6.01 -2.77 15.01
CA ARG A 96 5.87 -2.82 13.56
C ARG A 96 5.78 -1.40 12.99
N SER A 97 6.50 -1.13 11.88
CA SER A 97 6.43 0.14 11.18
C SER A 97 5.21 0.22 10.23
N LYS A 98 4.85 1.44 9.82
CA LYS A 98 3.82 1.65 8.78
C LYS A 98 4.21 0.92 7.49
N ARG A 99 5.50 0.93 7.12
CA ARG A 99 6.03 0.20 5.96
C ARG A 99 5.84 -1.30 6.06
N GLU A 100 6.05 -1.91 7.24
CA GLU A 100 5.80 -3.34 7.44
C GLU A 100 4.31 -3.67 7.33
N ALA A 101 3.44 -2.80 7.83
CA ALA A 101 2.00 -2.93 7.65
C ALA A 101 1.58 -2.78 6.18
N ALA A 102 2.18 -1.83 5.45
CA ALA A 102 1.98 -1.68 4.00
C ALA A 102 2.42 -2.93 3.24
N ALA A 103 3.57 -3.52 3.58
CA ALA A 103 4.06 -4.74 2.95
C ALA A 103 3.14 -5.93 3.21
N GLU A 104 2.59 -6.07 4.41
CA GLU A 104 1.60 -7.10 4.74
C GLU A 104 0.31 -6.91 3.94
N LEU A 105 -0.18 -5.67 3.81
CA LEU A 105 -1.34 -5.35 2.98
C LEU A 105 -1.10 -5.67 1.49
N CYS A 106 0.07 -5.28 0.95
CA CYS A 106 0.46 -5.61 -0.42
C CYS A 106 0.49 -7.12 -0.65
N ALA A 107 0.99 -7.88 0.33
CA ALA A 107 1.02 -9.33 0.27
C ALA A 107 -0.39 -9.94 0.28
N LEU A 108 -1.28 -9.44 1.13
CA LEU A 108 -2.69 -9.86 1.18
C LEU A 108 -3.38 -9.65 -0.18
N LEU A 109 -3.23 -8.46 -0.76
CA LEU A 109 -3.80 -8.11 -2.06
C LEU A 109 -3.20 -8.98 -3.18
N ALA A 110 -1.87 -9.17 -3.18
CA ALA A 110 -1.20 -9.99 -4.19
C ALA A 110 -1.59 -11.47 -4.12
N PHE A 111 -1.71 -12.06 -2.92
CA PHE A 111 -2.17 -13.43 -2.76
C PHE A 111 -3.65 -13.59 -3.10
N SER A 112 -4.49 -12.60 -2.77
CA SER A 112 -5.89 -12.60 -3.19
C SER A 112 -6.03 -12.57 -4.72
N ALA A 113 -5.22 -11.75 -5.39
CA ALA A 113 -5.16 -11.69 -6.85
C ALA A 113 -4.77 -13.04 -7.48
N ILE A 114 -3.74 -13.71 -6.92
CA ILE A 114 -3.32 -15.03 -7.42
C ILE A 114 -4.46 -16.04 -7.32
N LYS A 115 -5.14 -16.06 -6.17
CA LYS A 115 -6.22 -17.05 -5.91
C LYS A 115 -7.38 -16.89 -6.89
N ASN A 116 -7.61 -15.65 -7.37
CA ASN A 116 -8.67 -15.34 -8.32
C ASN A 116 -8.20 -15.28 -9.78
N ASP A 117 -6.96 -15.70 -10.05
CA ASP A 117 -6.32 -15.65 -11.38
C ASP A 117 -6.24 -14.23 -11.98
N ASP A 118 -6.17 -13.21 -11.12
CA ASP A 118 -6.07 -11.81 -11.49
C ASP A 118 -4.61 -11.38 -11.73
N LYS A 119 -4.46 -10.25 -12.43
CA LYS A 119 -3.13 -9.63 -12.67
C LYS A 119 -2.81 -8.66 -11.54
N VAL A 120 -1.61 -8.74 -10.98
CA VAL A 120 -1.11 -7.80 -9.97
C VAL A 120 0.13 -7.08 -10.46
N GLY A 121 0.16 -5.75 -10.29
CA GLY A 121 1.31 -4.89 -10.55
C GLY A 121 1.63 -4.03 -9.34
N LEU A 122 2.81 -3.43 -9.33
CA LEU A 122 3.30 -2.61 -8.23
C LEU A 122 3.92 -1.32 -8.77
N THR A 123 3.67 -0.21 -8.08
CA THR A 123 4.39 1.04 -8.22
C THR A 123 4.86 1.48 -6.83
N LEU A 124 6.16 1.59 -6.63
CA LEU A 124 6.74 2.20 -5.44
C LEU A 124 7.08 3.65 -5.77
N PHE A 125 6.70 4.56 -4.89
CA PHE A 125 6.88 5.98 -5.12
C PHE A 125 7.17 6.76 -3.83
N HIS A 126 7.82 7.91 -3.98
CA HIS A 126 7.91 8.99 -3.00
C HIS A 126 7.69 10.33 -3.74
N SER A 127 8.71 11.17 -3.92
CA SER A 127 8.65 12.34 -4.82
C SER A 127 8.65 11.95 -6.30
N GLU A 128 9.23 10.80 -6.61
CA GLU A 128 9.35 10.19 -7.94
C GLU A 128 8.90 8.72 -7.91
N ILE A 129 8.81 8.11 -9.10
CA ILE A 129 8.56 6.68 -9.23
C ILE A 129 9.89 5.95 -9.05
N GLU A 130 10.03 5.24 -7.94
CA GLU A 130 11.23 4.45 -7.68
C GLU A 130 11.23 3.12 -8.43
N GLN A 131 10.08 2.46 -8.48
CA GLN A 131 9.97 1.18 -9.14
C GLN A 131 8.59 0.94 -9.73
N TYR A 132 8.57 0.38 -10.93
CA TYR A 132 7.34 -0.07 -11.58
C TYR A 132 7.45 -1.53 -11.98
N ILE A 133 6.52 -2.35 -11.53
CA ILE A 133 6.36 -3.74 -11.93
C ILE A 133 5.03 -3.87 -12.69
N PRO A 134 5.06 -4.13 -14.00
CA PRO A 134 3.85 -4.23 -14.79
C PRO A 134 2.98 -5.40 -14.32
N PRO A 135 1.65 -5.29 -14.40
CA PRO A 135 0.73 -6.31 -13.90
C PRO A 135 0.84 -7.60 -14.72
N ARG A 136 1.09 -8.70 -14.03
CA ARG A 136 1.16 -10.06 -14.57
C ARG A 136 0.46 -11.03 -13.63
N LYS A 137 0.14 -12.21 -14.13
CA LYS A 137 -0.41 -13.32 -13.37
C LYS A 137 0.66 -14.21 -12.77
N GLY A 138 0.21 -15.05 -11.86
CA GLY A 138 0.94 -16.21 -11.36
C GLY A 138 1.72 -15.96 -10.09
N GLN A 139 1.89 -17.03 -9.34
CA GLN A 139 2.48 -17.03 -8.00
C GLN A 139 3.91 -16.45 -7.96
N LYS A 140 4.75 -16.80 -8.96
CA LYS A 140 6.13 -16.29 -9.02
C LYS A 140 6.17 -14.77 -9.15
N HIS A 141 5.21 -14.21 -9.91
CA HIS A 141 5.13 -12.76 -10.11
C HIS A 141 4.65 -12.04 -8.85
N ALA A 142 3.62 -12.55 -8.17
CA ALA A 142 3.16 -11.96 -6.93
C ALA A 142 4.20 -12.06 -5.80
N LEU A 143 4.93 -13.17 -5.70
CA LEU A 143 6.07 -13.28 -4.78
C LEU A 143 7.17 -12.25 -5.10
N ARG A 144 7.39 -11.93 -6.39
CA ARG A 144 8.28 -10.83 -6.78
C ARG A 144 7.76 -9.49 -6.28
N VAL A 145 6.48 -9.19 -6.48
CA VAL A 145 5.84 -7.96 -5.99
C VAL A 145 6.04 -7.81 -4.47
N ILE A 146 5.72 -8.86 -3.71
CA ILE A 146 5.87 -8.86 -2.25
C ILE A 146 7.34 -8.67 -1.84
N ARG A 147 8.26 -9.34 -2.51
CA ARG A 147 9.70 -9.21 -2.24
C ARG A 147 10.19 -7.78 -2.45
N GLU A 148 9.77 -7.12 -3.53
CA GLU A 148 10.22 -5.75 -3.82
C GLU A 148 9.72 -4.75 -2.76
N VAL A 149 8.47 -4.88 -2.31
CA VAL A 149 7.95 -4.04 -1.21
C VAL A 149 8.75 -4.25 0.07
N LEU A 150 9.05 -5.51 0.42
CA LEU A 150 9.83 -5.83 1.62
C LEU A 150 11.30 -5.42 1.49
N ALA A 151 11.90 -5.63 0.31
CA ALA A 151 13.31 -5.28 0.06
C ALA A 151 13.54 -3.79 0.21
N HIS A 152 12.61 -2.96 -0.24
CA HIS A 152 12.70 -1.51 -0.13
C HIS A 152 12.72 -1.04 1.32
N GLY A 153 12.03 -1.75 2.24
CA GLY A 153 12.05 -1.47 3.67
C GLY A 153 13.34 -1.91 4.38
N LEU A 154 14.00 -2.98 3.90
CA LEU A 154 15.14 -3.61 4.56
C LEU A 154 16.49 -3.12 4.05
N SER A 155 16.63 -2.81 2.76
CA SER A 155 17.86 -2.22 2.19
C SER A 155 18.24 -0.93 2.91
N ASP A 156 17.24 -0.26 3.41
CA ASP A 156 17.38 0.98 4.14
C ASP A 156 17.88 0.81 5.59
N SER A 157 17.67 -0.35 6.21
CA SER A 157 18.10 -0.58 7.60
C SER A 157 19.53 -1.11 7.74
N GLU A 158 20.12 -1.72 6.69
CA GLU A 158 21.49 -2.27 6.77
C GLU A 158 22.59 -1.29 6.39
N GLU A 159 22.33 -0.30 5.56
CA GLU A 159 23.33 0.77 5.29
C GLU A 159 23.54 1.70 6.49
N ALA A 160 22.66 1.64 7.48
CA ALA A 160 22.73 2.43 8.71
C ALA A 160 23.60 1.80 9.82
N THR A 161 24.23 0.64 9.62
CA THR A 161 25.24 0.16 10.55
C THR A 161 26.59 0.78 10.18
N PRO A 162 27.08 1.80 10.93
CA PRO A 162 28.46 2.24 10.75
C PRO A 162 29.34 1.03 11.05
N LYS A 163 30.34 0.81 10.19
CA LYS A 163 31.45 -0.11 10.47
C LYS A 163 32.20 0.37 11.73
N LEU A 164 31.63 0.15 12.89
CA LEU A 164 32.21 0.45 14.21
C LEU A 164 33.37 -0.49 14.57
N SER A 165 33.75 -1.41 13.67
CA SER A 165 34.80 -2.36 13.93
C SER A 165 36.21 -1.77 13.86
N ARG A 166 36.43 -0.58 13.32
CA ARG A 166 37.77 0.02 13.19
C ARG A 166 38.15 0.99 14.30
N TRP A 167 37.18 1.59 15.00
CA TRP A 167 37.42 2.56 16.06
C TRP A 167 37.52 1.93 17.47
N ARG A 168 37.07 0.70 17.68
CA ARG A 168 37.20 0.00 18.96
C ARG A 168 38.63 -0.38 19.31
N ARG A 169 39.57 -0.35 18.36
CA ARG A 169 40.97 -0.69 18.57
C ARG A 169 41.83 0.47 19.07
N PHE A 170 41.28 1.72 19.09
CA PHE A 170 42.02 2.91 19.53
C PHE A 170 41.67 3.40 20.95
N LEU A 171 40.65 2.85 21.59
CA LEU A 171 40.19 3.30 22.91
C LEU A 171 40.54 2.37 24.05
N ASN A 172 41.43 1.36 23.84
CA ASN A 172 41.95 0.53 24.89
C ASN A 172 43.31 1.02 25.35
N LYS A 173 43.41 2.26 25.91
CA LYS A 173 44.48 2.69 26.78
C LYS A 173 43.88 3.13 28.11
N PRO A 174 44.33 2.54 29.23
CA PRO A 174 43.86 2.95 30.54
C PRO A 174 44.57 4.25 30.96
N ALA A 175 43.81 5.32 31.10
CA ALA A 175 44.29 6.52 31.82
C ALA A 175 43.21 6.95 32.80
N GLY A 176 43.61 6.97 34.05
CA GLY A 176 42.88 7.14 35.27
C GLY A 176 41.94 8.30 35.42
N GLY A 177 40.95 8.07 36.26
CA GLY A 177 40.41 9.02 37.22
C GLY A 177 39.39 10.01 36.69
N LEU A 178 38.11 9.75 36.89
CA LEU A 178 37.16 10.49 37.74
C LEU A 178 35.72 9.94 37.48
N PRO A 179 34.99 9.59 38.54
CA PRO A 179 33.63 9.10 38.44
C PRO A 179 32.62 10.23 38.53
N PHE A 180 31.40 9.94 38.09
CA PHE A 180 30.22 10.77 38.27
C PHE A 180 29.87 11.71 37.11
N LEU A 181 29.15 11.15 36.15
CA LEU A 181 28.07 11.73 35.34
C LEU A 181 27.73 10.77 34.16
N GLY A 182 27.29 9.58 34.50
CA GLY A 182 26.80 8.63 33.51
C GLY A 182 25.46 8.11 33.97
N GLU A 183 24.44 8.45 33.32
CA GLU A 183 23.14 7.80 33.24
C GLU A 183 22.05 8.84 33.04
N LEU A 184 21.93 9.29 31.82
CA LEU A 184 20.69 9.78 31.21
C LEU A 184 20.96 10.17 29.76
N GLY A 185 21.39 9.17 29.00
CA GLY A 185 21.70 9.38 27.58
C GLY A 185 21.00 8.37 26.69
N PHE A 186 19.69 8.48 26.51
CA PHE A 186 19.05 7.90 25.34
C PHE A 186 19.48 8.66 24.10
N ARG A 187 20.69 8.38 23.62
CA ARG A 187 21.15 8.81 22.30
C ARG A 187 20.64 7.84 21.24
N PHE A 188 19.42 8.04 20.76
CA PHE A 188 19.03 7.56 19.45
C PHE A 188 19.55 8.51 18.37
N SER A 189 20.87 8.57 18.19
CA SER A 189 21.45 9.21 17.00
C SER A 189 21.52 8.18 15.89
N ARG A 190 20.41 7.96 15.16
CA ARG A 190 20.47 7.32 13.84
C ARG A 190 21.19 8.28 12.88
N PRO A 191 22.16 7.80 12.08
CA PRO A 191 22.81 8.63 11.08
C PRO A 191 21.75 9.16 10.10
N LEU A 192 21.84 10.47 9.83
CA LEU A 192 21.02 11.19 8.86
C LEU A 192 21.21 10.57 7.49
N ARG A 193 20.11 10.10 6.91
CA ARG A 193 19.97 9.93 5.46
C ARG A 193 19.82 11.33 4.82
N PRO A 194 20.27 11.50 3.56
CA PRO A 194 19.82 12.64 2.79
C PRO A 194 18.30 12.68 2.86
N ALA A 195 17.74 13.85 3.09
CA ALA A 195 16.31 14.04 3.16
C ALA A 195 15.68 13.41 1.91
N ARG A 196 14.92 12.33 2.08
CA ARG A 196 14.06 11.84 1.01
C ARG A 196 13.02 12.93 0.82
N GLU A 197 12.98 13.43 -0.41
CA GLU A 197 12.05 14.47 -0.81
C GLU A 197 10.62 14.09 -0.43
N SER A 198 9.78 15.09 -0.17
CA SER A 198 8.39 14.95 0.22
C SER A 198 7.61 14.04 -0.73
N THR A 199 6.70 13.26 -0.20
CA THR A 199 5.78 12.41 -0.97
C THR A 199 5.02 13.24 -2.02
N ARG A 200 4.91 12.72 -3.26
CA ARG A 200 4.08 13.32 -4.34
C ARG A 200 3.10 12.30 -4.90
N ILE A 201 1.95 12.23 -4.29
CA ILE A 201 0.85 11.33 -4.71
C ILE A 201 0.40 11.67 -6.13
N ALA A 202 0.37 12.96 -6.50
CA ALA A 202 -0.02 13.39 -7.84
C ALA A 202 0.84 12.76 -8.93
N THR A 203 2.18 12.76 -8.76
CA THR A 203 3.13 12.14 -9.70
C THR A 203 2.86 10.65 -9.89
N ALA A 204 2.57 9.94 -8.80
CA ALA A 204 2.26 8.52 -8.87
C ALA A 204 0.96 8.23 -9.64
N LEU A 205 -0.08 9.05 -9.43
CA LEU A 205 -1.36 8.91 -10.14
C LEU A 205 -1.25 9.27 -11.62
N GLU A 206 -0.51 10.32 -11.98
CA GLU A 206 -0.20 10.69 -13.36
C GLU A 206 0.57 9.59 -14.08
N PHE A 207 1.56 9.00 -13.41
CA PHE A 207 2.28 7.84 -13.92
C PHE A 207 1.33 6.66 -14.17
N LEU A 208 0.44 6.32 -13.22
CA LEU A 208 -0.58 5.27 -13.42
C LEU A 208 -1.39 5.52 -14.69
N MET A 209 -1.87 6.74 -14.87
CA MET A 209 -2.68 7.12 -16.04
C MET A 209 -1.91 7.02 -17.36
N SER A 210 -0.59 7.27 -17.34
CA SER A 210 0.27 7.16 -18.51
C SER A 210 0.56 5.71 -18.92
N VAL A 211 0.80 4.83 -17.95
CA VAL A 211 1.19 3.43 -18.21
C VAL A 211 0.01 2.48 -18.36
N ARG A 212 -1.19 2.88 -17.94
CA ARG A 212 -2.40 2.05 -17.95
C ARG A 212 -3.51 2.68 -18.77
N SER A 213 -3.79 2.08 -19.94
CA SER A 213 -4.93 2.49 -20.79
C SER A 213 -6.25 1.83 -20.35
N ARG A 214 -6.21 0.56 -19.93
CA ARG A 214 -7.38 -0.22 -19.50
C ARG A 214 -7.71 0.05 -18.03
N LYS A 215 -9.00 -0.04 -17.68
CA LYS A 215 -9.48 0.07 -16.30
C LYS A 215 -8.79 -0.94 -15.40
N SER A 216 -8.39 -0.51 -14.22
CA SER A 216 -7.77 -1.35 -13.19
C SER A 216 -8.24 -0.93 -11.81
N VAL A 217 -8.21 -1.85 -10.85
CA VAL A 217 -8.39 -1.54 -9.42
C VAL A 217 -7.06 -1.07 -8.88
N CYS A 218 -7.02 0.12 -8.30
CA CYS A 218 -5.79 0.72 -7.81
C CYS A 218 -5.87 0.94 -6.30
N PHE A 219 -5.00 0.27 -5.54
CA PHE A 219 -4.84 0.53 -4.11
C PHE A 219 -3.69 1.52 -3.91
N LEU A 220 -4.05 2.75 -3.53
CA LEU A 220 -3.10 3.82 -3.22
C LEU A 220 -2.84 3.81 -1.72
N ILE A 221 -1.66 3.35 -1.31
CA ILE A 221 -1.26 3.15 0.08
C ILE A 221 -0.29 4.26 0.47
N SER A 222 -0.69 5.14 1.38
CA SER A 222 0.11 6.29 1.86
C SER A 222 -0.43 6.76 3.22
N ASP A 223 0.27 7.67 3.88
CA ASP A 223 -0.24 8.42 5.05
C ASP A 223 -0.97 9.71 4.66
N PHE A 224 -1.04 10.03 3.35
CA PHE A 224 -1.77 11.18 2.79
C PHE A 224 -1.39 12.51 3.45
N LEU A 225 -0.11 12.69 3.80
CA LEU A 225 0.41 13.95 4.33
C LEU A 225 0.74 14.96 3.23
N ASP A 226 0.74 14.53 1.96
CA ASP A 226 0.92 15.34 0.76
C ASP A 226 -0.28 16.26 0.49
N GLU A 227 -0.06 17.33 -0.27
CA GLU A 227 -1.09 18.30 -0.66
C GLU A 227 -1.18 18.43 -2.19
N GLY A 228 -2.35 18.85 -2.67
CA GLY A 228 -2.54 19.18 -4.10
C GLY A 228 -2.77 17.98 -5.02
N TYR A 229 -2.88 16.76 -4.52
CA TYR A 229 -3.11 15.54 -5.30
C TYR A 229 -4.58 15.31 -5.68
N GLU A 230 -5.53 16.07 -5.14
CA GLU A 230 -6.97 15.82 -5.27
C GLU A 230 -7.43 15.80 -6.74
N LYS A 231 -6.91 16.71 -7.57
CA LYS A 231 -7.25 16.76 -9.00
C LYS A 231 -6.77 15.50 -9.73
N ALA A 232 -5.54 15.09 -9.50
CA ALA A 232 -4.97 13.86 -10.08
C ALA A 232 -5.72 12.61 -9.60
N LEU A 233 -6.12 12.59 -8.33
CA LEU A 233 -6.86 11.49 -7.72
C LEU A 233 -8.26 11.34 -8.33
N VAL A 234 -8.98 12.45 -8.52
CA VAL A 234 -10.29 12.43 -9.20
C VAL A 234 -10.15 12.01 -10.67
N ALA A 235 -9.12 12.49 -11.37
CA ALA A 235 -8.86 12.10 -12.75
C ALA A 235 -8.56 10.60 -12.87
N ALA A 236 -7.71 10.07 -11.98
CA ALA A 236 -7.41 8.65 -11.93
C ALA A 236 -8.65 7.81 -11.60
N ASN A 237 -9.51 8.26 -10.67
CA ASN A 237 -10.72 7.52 -10.29
C ASN A 237 -11.79 7.48 -11.39
N ARG A 238 -11.78 8.44 -12.33
CA ARG A 238 -12.65 8.38 -13.52
C ARG A 238 -12.26 7.26 -14.49
N LYS A 239 -10.96 6.94 -14.57
CA LYS A 239 -10.42 5.94 -15.50
C LYS A 239 -10.24 4.57 -14.84
N HIS A 240 -9.88 4.56 -13.58
CA HIS A 240 -9.60 3.39 -12.77
C HIS A 240 -10.55 3.35 -11.57
N ASP A 241 -10.53 2.27 -10.81
CA ASP A 241 -11.24 2.14 -9.54
C ASP A 241 -10.23 2.37 -8.43
N VAL A 242 -10.13 3.61 -7.93
CA VAL A 242 -9.10 3.97 -6.95
C VAL A 242 -9.63 3.81 -5.53
N ILE A 243 -8.87 3.08 -4.72
CA ILE A 243 -9.13 2.85 -3.31
C ILE A 243 -7.97 3.47 -2.54
N ALA A 244 -8.27 4.47 -1.73
CA ALA A 244 -7.29 5.12 -0.88
C ALA A 244 -7.12 4.33 0.42
N VAL A 245 -5.88 3.95 0.75
CA VAL A 245 -5.56 3.20 1.96
C VAL A 245 -4.62 4.04 2.82
N LEU A 246 -5.16 4.59 3.90
CA LEU A 246 -4.39 5.30 4.92
C LEU A 246 -3.75 4.29 5.87
N ILE A 247 -2.41 4.35 6.01
CA ILE A 247 -1.72 3.63 7.08
C ILE A 247 -1.24 4.65 8.11
N SER A 248 -1.61 4.42 9.36
CA SER A 248 -1.25 5.28 10.48
C SER A 248 -0.65 4.49 11.64
N ASP A 249 0.06 5.19 12.51
CA ASP A 249 0.59 4.64 13.76
C ASP A 249 -0.17 5.24 14.96
N PRO A 250 -0.42 4.50 16.05
CA PRO A 250 -1.11 5.03 17.23
C PRO A 250 -0.49 6.30 17.83
N ARG A 251 0.84 6.46 17.69
CA ARG A 251 1.54 7.67 18.18
C ARG A 251 1.30 8.90 17.31
N GLU A 252 0.78 8.74 16.12
CA GLU A 252 0.31 9.86 15.29
C GLU A 252 -1.00 10.47 15.81
N PHE A 253 -1.68 9.77 16.74
CA PHE A 253 -2.91 10.23 17.38
C PHE A 253 -2.71 10.57 18.85
N LYS A 254 -1.91 9.78 19.57
CA LYS A 254 -1.78 9.90 21.02
C LYS A 254 -0.33 9.90 21.48
N PHE A 255 0.08 10.99 22.10
CA PHE A 255 1.36 11.03 22.82
C PHE A 255 1.23 10.47 24.24
N PRO A 256 2.21 9.67 24.69
CA PRO A 256 2.34 9.32 26.11
C PRO A 256 2.78 10.53 26.91
N SER A 257 2.44 10.57 28.20
CA SER A 257 2.92 11.61 29.12
C SER A 257 4.32 11.24 29.61
N ILE A 258 5.36 11.68 28.88
CA ILE A 258 6.77 11.37 29.18
C ILE A 258 7.66 12.62 29.33
N GLY A 259 7.04 13.80 29.44
CA GLY A 259 7.77 15.07 29.57
C GLY A 259 8.19 15.68 28.23
N LEU A 260 9.33 16.35 28.23
CA LEU A 260 9.87 16.97 27.03
C LEU A 260 10.39 15.93 26.04
N VAL A 261 9.90 15.99 24.82
CA VAL A 261 10.26 15.08 23.72
C VAL A 261 10.78 15.88 22.56
N GLU A 262 11.91 15.48 22.04
CA GLU A 262 12.44 15.99 20.76
C GLU A 262 11.81 15.21 19.63
N LEU A 263 10.99 15.87 18.82
CA LEU A 263 10.43 15.32 17.60
C LEU A 263 11.21 15.81 16.40
N ARG A 264 11.59 14.87 15.55
CA ARG A 264 12.24 15.16 14.29
C ARG A 264 11.31 14.81 13.14
N ASP A 265 11.09 15.79 12.28
CA ASP A 265 10.39 15.60 11.03
C ASP A 265 11.22 14.68 10.12
N ALA A 266 10.60 13.59 9.64
CA ALA A 266 11.30 12.58 8.86
C ALA A 266 11.72 13.06 7.46
N GLU A 267 10.98 14.00 6.88
CA GLU A 267 11.22 14.53 5.54
C GLU A 267 12.13 15.76 5.55
N THR A 268 11.84 16.72 6.42
CA THR A 268 12.59 18.01 6.46
C THR A 268 13.77 17.99 7.41
N GLY A 269 13.85 16.99 8.30
CA GLY A 269 14.87 16.89 9.34
C GLY A 269 14.75 17.95 10.45
N LYS A 270 13.73 18.81 10.41
CA LYS A 270 13.50 19.85 11.43
C LYS A 270 13.19 19.21 12.77
N VAL A 271 13.79 19.80 13.82
CA VAL A 271 13.62 19.32 15.18
C VAL A 271 12.72 20.30 15.93
N ARG A 272 11.77 19.78 16.69
CA ARG A 272 10.91 20.53 17.61
C ARG A 272 10.88 19.84 18.97
N VAL A 273 11.04 20.62 20.02
CA VAL A 273 10.86 20.12 21.40
C VAL A 273 9.42 20.38 21.81
N ILE A 274 8.76 19.35 22.29
CA ILE A 274 7.35 19.38 22.67
C ILE A 274 7.22 18.85 24.10
N ASP A 275 6.43 19.54 24.92
CA ASP A 275 6.08 19.08 26.27
C ASP A 275 4.85 18.15 26.21
N THR A 276 5.11 16.86 26.29
CA THR A 276 4.07 15.84 26.31
C THR A 276 3.45 15.64 27.70
N ALA A 277 3.99 16.26 28.77
CA ALA A 277 3.36 16.24 30.10
C ALA A 277 2.09 17.09 30.12
N SER A 278 2.01 18.13 29.27
CA SER A 278 0.84 18.99 29.15
C SER A 278 -0.40 18.22 28.68
N ALA A 279 -1.41 18.10 29.55
CA ALA A 279 -2.68 17.44 29.19
C ALA A 279 -3.45 18.23 28.11
N GLY A 280 -3.30 19.57 28.07
CA GLY A 280 -3.88 20.42 27.03
C GLY A 280 -3.30 20.08 25.67
N PHE A 281 -1.96 20.06 25.56
CA PHE A 281 -1.28 19.70 24.33
C PHE A 281 -1.71 18.31 23.81
N ARG A 282 -1.73 17.28 24.67
CA ARG A 282 -2.12 15.93 24.24
C ARG A 282 -3.55 15.86 23.71
N ARG A 283 -4.51 16.55 24.37
CA ARG A 283 -5.90 16.60 23.89
C ARG A 283 -6.06 17.33 22.58
N ASP A 284 -5.38 18.46 22.42
CA ASP A 284 -5.43 19.23 21.18
C ASP A 284 -4.78 18.48 20.02
N PHE A 285 -3.66 17.80 20.27
CA PHE A 285 -3.00 16.96 19.28
C PHE A 285 -3.90 15.77 18.84
N GLU A 286 -4.50 15.06 19.79
CA GLU A 286 -5.42 13.94 19.49
C GLU A 286 -6.62 14.45 18.66
N ARG A 287 -7.22 15.57 19.06
CA ARG A 287 -8.33 16.17 18.32
C ARG A 287 -7.93 16.53 16.90
N GLN A 288 -6.83 17.24 16.70
CA GLN A 288 -6.36 17.65 15.37
C GLN A 288 -6.03 16.45 14.48
N SER A 289 -5.42 15.41 15.04
CA SER A 289 -5.10 14.18 14.29
C SER A 289 -6.37 13.44 13.85
N LEU A 290 -7.38 13.34 14.71
CA LEU A 290 -8.67 12.74 14.35
C LEU A 290 -9.41 13.57 13.31
N GLU A 291 -9.49 14.91 13.50
CA GLU A 291 -10.10 15.83 12.54
C GLU A 291 -9.44 15.75 11.15
N ARG A 292 -8.12 15.57 11.09
CA ARG A 292 -7.38 15.37 9.83
C ARG A 292 -7.86 14.12 9.11
N VAL A 293 -7.94 12.98 9.78
CA VAL A 293 -8.39 11.71 9.17
C VAL A 293 -9.85 11.79 8.74
N GLU A 294 -10.73 12.34 9.57
CA GLU A 294 -12.13 12.52 9.20
C GLU A 294 -12.31 13.49 8.01
N SER A 295 -11.50 14.55 7.97
CA SER A 295 -11.49 15.50 6.85
C SER A 295 -11.03 14.83 5.57
N LEU A 296 -9.97 14.01 5.63
CA LEU A 296 -9.49 13.20 4.50
C LEU A 296 -10.61 12.26 4.02
N GLU A 297 -11.20 11.48 4.91
CA GLU A 297 -12.28 10.56 4.57
C GLU A 297 -13.47 11.29 3.91
N ARG A 298 -13.90 12.42 4.47
CA ARG A 298 -15.00 13.24 3.90
C ARG A 298 -14.66 13.75 2.49
N ARG A 299 -13.40 14.20 2.25
CA ARG A 299 -12.95 14.66 0.92
C ARG A 299 -12.95 13.53 -0.09
N LEU A 300 -12.43 12.35 0.27
CA LEU A 300 -12.39 11.17 -0.59
C LEU A 300 -13.79 10.69 -0.93
N ARG A 301 -14.70 10.59 0.05
CA ARG A 301 -16.10 10.19 -0.16
C ARG A 301 -16.85 11.16 -1.08
N LYS A 302 -16.64 12.48 -0.94
CA LYS A 302 -17.24 13.48 -1.86
C LYS A 302 -16.78 13.30 -3.30
N SER A 303 -15.56 12.78 -3.50
CA SER A 303 -14.99 12.50 -4.81
C SER A 303 -15.33 11.09 -5.33
N GLY A 304 -16.17 10.33 -4.62
CA GLY A 304 -16.55 8.96 -4.98
C GLY A 304 -15.39 7.96 -4.87
N ILE A 305 -14.40 8.24 -4.02
CA ILE A 305 -13.23 7.40 -3.80
C ILE A 305 -13.42 6.63 -2.52
N ASP A 306 -13.25 5.31 -2.59
CA ASP A 306 -13.33 4.46 -1.41
C ASP A 306 -12.10 4.63 -0.53
N PHE A 307 -12.32 4.50 0.78
CA PHE A 307 -11.31 4.75 1.80
C PHE A 307 -11.21 3.59 2.78
N ILE A 308 -9.98 3.18 3.08
CA ILE A 308 -9.64 2.18 4.09
C ILE A 308 -8.64 2.81 5.04
N HIS A 309 -8.88 2.68 6.34
CA HIS A 309 -7.94 3.11 7.39
C HIS A 309 -7.35 1.88 8.07
N VAL A 310 -6.04 1.77 8.07
CA VAL A 310 -5.26 0.67 8.67
C VAL A 310 -4.38 1.22 9.77
N ASP A 311 -4.56 0.74 10.98
CA ASP A 311 -3.63 0.97 12.09
C ASP A 311 -2.45 0.00 11.97
N ALA A 312 -1.22 0.54 11.89
CA ALA A 312 -0.01 -0.27 11.78
C ALA A 312 0.21 -1.21 12.98
N SER A 313 -0.32 -0.89 14.15
CA SER A 313 -0.24 -1.75 15.34
C SER A 313 -1.27 -2.88 15.35
N GLY A 314 -2.35 -2.72 14.58
CA GLY A 314 -3.51 -3.61 14.58
C GLY A 314 -3.50 -4.67 13.47
N SER A 315 -4.67 -5.27 13.25
CA SER A 315 -4.91 -6.19 12.14
C SER A 315 -5.01 -5.43 10.82
N VAL A 316 -4.27 -5.86 9.82
CA VAL A 316 -4.36 -5.35 8.45
C VAL A 316 -5.54 -5.99 7.70
N VAL A 317 -5.92 -7.18 8.10
CA VAL A 317 -6.97 -7.99 7.46
C VAL A 317 -8.36 -7.45 7.73
N ASP A 318 -8.65 -7.10 8.97
CA ASP A 318 -10.00 -6.72 9.38
C ASP A 318 -10.55 -5.48 8.65
N PRO A 319 -9.79 -4.36 8.50
CA PRO A 319 -10.24 -3.22 7.71
C PRO A 319 -10.50 -3.59 6.23
N LEU A 320 -9.67 -4.47 5.66
CA LEU A 320 -9.81 -4.90 4.28
C LEU A 320 -11.07 -5.75 4.08
N VAL A 321 -11.35 -6.69 4.98
CA VAL A 321 -12.56 -7.52 4.98
C VAL A 321 -13.82 -6.66 5.16
N GLN A 322 -13.81 -5.73 6.13
CA GLN A 322 -14.92 -4.80 6.33
C GLN A 322 -15.20 -3.96 5.08
N PHE A 323 -14.15 -3.50 4.42
CA PHE A 323 -14.26 -2.76 3.17
C PHE A 323 -14.93 -3.60 2.07
N PHE A 324 -14.51 -4.85 1.84
CA PHE A 324 -15.12 -5.70 0.83
C PHE A 324 -16.59 -5.99 1.13
N ARG A 325 -16.93 -6.31 2.37
CA ARG A 325 -18.33 -6.51 2.80
C ARG A 325 -19.20 -5.27 2.59
N MET A 326 -18.69 -4.10 2.93
CA MET A 326 -19.38 -2.82 2.72
C MET A 326 -19.65 -2.61 1.22
N ARG A 327 -18.65 -2.84 0.37
CA ARG A 327 -18.75 -2.64 -1.07
C ARG A 327 -19.71 -3.65 -1.73
N GLU A 328 -19.71 -4.91 -1.29
CA GLU A 328 -20.66 -5.91 -1.73
C GLU A 328 -22.11 -5.52 -1.42
N ARG A 329 -22.35 -5.02 -0.21
CA ARG A 329 -23.70 -4.54 0.20
C ARG A 329 -24.17 -3.36 -0.66
N ARG A 330 -23.27 -2.45 -1.06
CA ARG A 330 -23.60 -1.34 -1.96
C ARG A 330 -23.99 -1.81 -3.36
N LYS A 331 -23.42 -2.89 -3.86
CA LYS A 331 -23.75 -3.45 -5.18
C LYS A 331 -25.09 -4.19 -5.21
N LYS A 332 -25.54 -4.73 -4.09
CA LYS A 332 -26.80 -5.45 -3.97
C LYS A 332 -28.02 -4.52 -3.79
N ARG A 333 -27.78 -3.23 -3.55
CA ARG A 333 -28.81 -2.17 -3.50
C ARG A 333 -28.91 -1.45 -4.84
#